data_0adfad54dbbe1b491ff972f572832b0c
#
_entry.id   0adfad54dbbe1b491ff972f572832b0c
#
_cell.length_a   1.000
_cell.length_b   1.000
_cell.length_c   1.000
_cell.angle_alpha   90.00
_cell.angle_beta   90.00
_cell.angle_gamma   90.00
#
_symmetry.space_group_name_H-M   'P 1'
#
loop_
_entity.id
_entity.type
_entity.pdbx_description
1 polymer ?
#
loop_
_entity_poly.entity_id
_entity_poly.type
_entity_poly.pdbx_seq_one_letter_code
_entity_poly.pdbx_strand_id
1 'polypeptide(L)'
;MKKLFFIAIVAMAAFAVGCEREIIPNKIYDKPSVDFYEESMTVSAEGGDLIIPVNSTGVDNVTITLPTGDSWIIDENGDMTPVDSWIKLVKVINEYDDPTRALAKWDSGISLYVEPNTTGYERTATIMVQSFQALDTIVLTQSAK
;
A
#
# COMPACT_ATOMS: atom_id res chain seq x y z
N MET A 1 43.29 -51.09 11.68
CA MET A 1 43.23 -49.64 11.97
C MET A 1 43.13 -48.73 10.73
N LYS A 2 43.64 -49.11 9.58
CA LYS A 2 43.51 -48.24 8.36
C LYS A 2 42.12 -48.13 7.77
N LYS A 3 41.21 -49.06 8.03
CA LYS A 3 39.82 -49.01 7.50
C LYS A 3 38.87 -48.14 8.30
N LEU A 4 39.15 -47.89 9.57
CA LEU A 4 38.32 -47.01 10.41
C LEU A 4 38.54 -45.51 10.11
N PHE A 5 39.73 -45.14 9.65
CA PHE A 5 40.03 -43.75 9.28
C PHE A 5 39.32 -43.29 8.01
N PHE A 6 39.08 -44.22 7.08
CA PHE A 6 38.39 -43.89 5.83
C PHE A 6 36.90 -43.64 6.03
N ILE A 7 36.28 -44.35 6.97
CA ILE A 7 34.85 -44.18 7.28
C ILE A 7 34.59 -42.84 8.01
N ALA A 8 35.53 -42.41 8.84
CA ALA A 8 35.40 -41.11 9.54
C ALA A 8 35.53 -39.90 8.57
N ILE A 9 36.36 -40.02 7.54
CA ILE A 9 36.53 -38.94 6.53
C ILE A 9 35.32 -38.83 5.62
N VAL A 10 34.71 -39.97 5.25
CA VAL A 10 33.47 -39.97 4.44
C VAL A 10 32.26 -39.44 5.22
N ALA A 11 32.22 -39.75 6.53
CA ALA A 11 31.13 -39.20 7.37
C ALA A 11 31.24 -37.67 7.60
N MET A 12 32.45 -37.12 7.68
CA MET A 12 32.64 -35.67 7.76
C MET A 12 32.38 -34.93 6.45
N ALA A 13 32.60 -35.57 5.30
CA ALA A 13 32.27 -34.99 4.01
C ALA A 13 30.74 -34.92 3.75
N ALA A 14 29.97 -35.83 4.36
CA ALA A 14 28.52 -35.85 4.23
C ALA A 14 27.81 -34.74 5.05
N PHE A 15 28.47 -34.20 6.07
CA PHE A 15 27.92 -33.09 6.86
C PHE A 15 28.26 -31.68 6.29
N ALA A 16 29.14 -31.60 5.32
CA ALA A 16 29.51 -30.33 4.68
C ALA A 16 28.60 -29.93 3.51
N VAL A 17 27.65 -30.78 3.10
CA VAL A 17 26.72 -30.52 1.99
C VAL A 17 25.35 -30.01 2.49
N GLY A 18 25.23 -29.76 3.75
CA GLY A 18 23.94 -29.32 4.33
C GLY A 18 23.99 -27.90 4.81
N CYS A 19 23.89 -26.95 3.96
CA CYS A 19 23.34 -25.61 4.07
C CYS A 19 23.87 -24.75 2.93
N GLU A 20 23.56 -25.11 1.69
CA GLU A 20 23.28 -24.05 0.76
C GLU A 20 22.00 -23.38 1.28
N ARG A 21 22.17 -22.42 2.19
CA ARG A 21 21.26 -21.32 2.24
C ARG A 21 21.25 -20.81 0.80
N GLU A 22 20.14 -21.00 0.09
CA GLU A 22 19.83 -20.11 -0.99
C GLU A 22 20.01 -18.72 -0.38
N ILE A 23 21.12 -18.10 -0.68
CA ILE A 23 21.24 -16.66 -0.58
C ILE A 23 20.28 -16.23 -1.66
N ILE A 24 19.01 -16.06 -1.28
CA ILE A 24 18.06 -15.26 -2.04
C ILE A 24 18.87 -14.02 -2.33
N PRO A 25 19.28 -13.80 -3.62
CA PRO A 25 20.08 -12.62 -3.94
C PRO A 25 19.33 -11.48 -3.30
N ASN A 26 20.01 -10.74 -2.43
CA ASN A 26 19.41 -9.64 -1.69
C ASN A 26 18.44 -8.98 -2.64
N LYS A 27 17.14 -9.30 -2.50
CA LYS A 27 16.15 -8.30 -2.79
C LYS A 27 16.62 -7.20 -1.89
N ILE A 28 17.36 -6.26 -2.43
CA ILE A 28 17.63 -5.00 -1.80
C ILE A 28 16.21 -4.59 -1.44
N TYR A 29 15.88 -4.70 -0.17
CA TYR A 29 14.65 -4.12 0.32
C TYR A 29 14.86 -2.66 0.04
N ASP A 30 14.38 -2.23 -1.12
CA ASP A 30 14.34 -0.83 -1.44
C ASP A 30 13.70 -0.17 -0.23
N LYS A 31 14.29 0.93 0.20
CA LYS A 31 13.76 1.64 1.36
C LYS A 31 12.26 1.77 1.12
N PRO A 32 11.42 1.51 2.12
CA PRO A 32 9.99 1.72 1.98
C PRO A 32 9.75 3.08 1.33
N SER A 33 9.03 3.09 0.26
CA SER A 33 8.68 4.30 -0.49
C SER A 33 7.20 4.31 -0.79
N VAL A 34 6.63 5.49 -0.78
CA VAL A 34 5.27 5.74 -1.20
C VAL A 34 5.18 7.16 -1.73
N ASP A 35 4.70 7.29 -2.96
CA ASP A 35 4.58 8.56 -3.64
C ASP A 35 3.30 8.56 -4.49
N PHE A 36 2.49 9.59 -4.39
CA PHE A 36 1.46 9.87 -5.37
C PHE A 36 2.08 10.42 -6.65
N TYR A 37 1.46 10.15 -7.79
CA TYR A 37 1.90 10.71 -9.08
C TYR A 37 1.57 12.20 -9.22
N GLU A 38 0.62 12.69 -8.41
CA GLU A 38 0.15 14.08 -8.41
C GLU A 38 -0.07 14.54 -6.96
N GLU A 39 0.17 15.82 -6.71
CA GLU A 39 -0.06 16.44 -5.39
C GLU A 39 -1.54 16.73 -5.11
N SER A 40 -2.34 16.83 -6.16
CA SER A 40 -3.77 17.13 -6.07
C SER A 40 -4.57 16.55 -7.21
N MET A 41 -5.85 16.27 -6.97
CA MET A 41 -6.78 15.74 -7.95
C MET A 41 -8.15 16.41 -7.79
N THR A 42 -8.81 16.67 -8.91
CA THR A 42 -10.20 17.19 -8.91
C THR A 42 -11.15 16.13 -9.47
N VAL A 43 -12.25 15.91 -8.77
CA VAL A 43 -13.33 15.01 -9.20
C VAL A 43 -14.61 15.79 -9.40
N SER A 44 -15.51 15.27 -10.23
CA SER A 44 -16.79 15.90 -10.53
C SER A 44 -17.74 15.89 -9.33
N ALA A 45 -18.75 16.74 -9.38
CA ALA A 45 -19.79 16.80 -8.36
C ALA A 45 -20.61 15.51 -8.25
N GLU A 46 -20.71 14.72 -9.31
CA GLU A 46 -21.44 13.46 -9.33
C GLU A 46 -20.80 12.39 -8.44
N GLY A 47 -19.50 12.50 -8.19
CA GLY A 47 -18.74 11.50 -7.42
C GLY A 47 -18.67 10.16 -8.14
N GLY A 48 -18.69 9.07 -7.39
CA GLY A 48 -18.61 7.69 -7.86
C GLY A 48 -17.33 6.99 -7.43
N ASP A 49 -17.04 5.87 -8.07
CA ASP A 49 -15.83 5.10 -7.80
C ASP A 49 -14.59 5.80 -8.36
N LEU A 50 -13.55 5.87 -7.54
CA LEU A 50 -12.29 6.50 -7.86
C LEU A 50 -11.13 5.58 -7.47
N ILE A 51 -10.17 5.42 -8.39
CA ILE A 51 -8.92 4.74 -8.09
C ILE A 51 -7.79 5.75 -8.23
N ILE A 52 -7.01 5.92 -7.17
CA ILE A 52 -5.81 6.76 -7.17
C ILE A 52 -4.59 5.84 -7.20
N PRO A 53 -3.79 5.90 -8.26
CA PRO A 53 -2.56 5.11 -8.34
C PRO A 53 -1.51 5.65 -7.38
N VAL A 54 -0.73 4.74 -6.81
CA VAL A 54 0.36 5.02 -5.87
C VAL A 54 1.59 4.25 -6.32
N ASN A 55 2.72 4.93 -6.44
CA ASN A 55 4.02 4.30 -6.61
C ASN A 55 4.57 3.95 -5.22
N SER A 56 4.60 2.67 -4.87
CA SER A 56 5.00 2.27 -3.52
C SER A 56 5.59 0.86 -3.46
N THR A 57 6.30 0.59 -2.39
CA THR A 57 6.73 -0.78 -2.01
C THR A 57 5.60 -1.59 -1.34
N GLY A 58 4.43 -1.02 -1.21
CA GLY A 58 3.22 -1.54 -0.58
C GLY A 58 2.57 -0.46 0.27
N VAL A 59 1.26 -0.33 0.24
CA VAL A 59 0.51 0.56 1.11
C VAL A 59 0.05 -0.23 2.32
N ASP A 60 0.49 0.19 3.52
CA ASP A 60 0.14 -0.47 4.78
C ASP A 60 -1.16 0.08 5.37
N ASN A 61 -1.35 1.40 5.30
CA ASN A 61 -2.59 2.04 5.72
C ASN A 61 -2.86 3.36 4.99
N VAL A 62 -4.10 3.79 5.09
CA VAL A 62 -4.64 5.01 4.50
C VAL A 62 -5.34 5.85 5.57
N THR A 63 -5.09 7.15 5.58
CA THR A 63 -5.80 8.10 6.43
C THR A 63 -6.49 9.14 5.56
N ILE A 64 -7.80 9.31 5.72
CA ILE A 64 -8.57 10.36 5.08
C ILE A 64 -8.86 11.45 6.12
N THR A 65 -8.56 12.69 5.80
CA THR A 65 -8.79 13.84 6.66
C THR A 65 -9.66 14.87 5.94
N LEU A 66 -10.70 15.33 6.60
CA LEU A 66 -11.53 16.44 6.15
C LEU A 66 -11.11 17.73 6.87
N PRO A 67 -11.31 18.92 6.28
CA PRO A 67 -11.00 20.19 6.93
C PRO A 67 -11.73 20.39 8.27
N THR A 68 -12.89 19.74 8.42
CA THR A 68 -13.73 19.77 9.63
C THR A 68 -13.54 18.55 10.51
N GLY A 69 -12.55 17.71 10.22
CA GLY A 69 -12.40 16.35 10.73
C GLY A 69 -12.27 16.24 12.25
N ASP A 70 -13.36 15.89 12.90
CA ASP A 70 -13.47 15.85 14.36
C ASP A 70 -13.39 14.43 14.93
N SER A 71 -13.66 13.39 14.14
CA SER A 71 -13.68 12.00 14.60
C SER A 71 -13.38 11.02 13.47
N TRP A 72 -12.61 9.97 13.80
CA TRP A 72 -12.24 8.92 12.86
C TRP A 72 -12.76 7.56 13.30
N ILE A 73 -13.05 6.71 12.32
CA ILE A 73 -13.18 5.28 12.47
C ILE A 73 -11.83 4.68 12.05
N ILE A 74 -11.30 3.79 12.88
CA ILE A 74 -10.11 3.01 12.57
C ILE A 74 -10.58 1.59 12.32
N ASP A 75 -10.27 1.05 11.15
CA ASP A 75 -10.62 -0.32 10.81
C ASP A 75 -9.57 -1.35 11.31
N GLU A 76 -9.80 -2.62 11.02
CA GLU A 76 -8.91 -3.71 11.43
C GLU A 76 -7.52 -3.67 10.76
N ASN A 77 -7.37 -2.94 9.66
CA ASN A 77 -6.11 -2.76 8.96
C ASN A 77 -5.34 -1.51 9.45
N GLY A 78 -5.96 -0.70 10.31
CA GLY A 78 -5.42 0.57 10.77
C GLY A 78 -5.74 1.75 9.85
N ASP A 79 -6.61 1.56 8.85
CA ASP A 79 -7.07 2.63 7.98
C ASP A 79 -7.99 3.57 8.75
N MET A 80 -7.81 4.87 8.56
CA MET A 80 -8.52 5.91 9.30
C MET A 80 -9.40 6.72 8.36
N THR A 81 -10.70 6.70 8.61
CA THR A 81 -11.69 7.47 7.85
C THR A 81 -12.56 8.31 8.77
N PRO A 82 -12.92 9.57 8.40
CA PRO A 82 -13.83 10.37 9.21
C PRO A 82 -15.23 9.74 9.29
N VAL A 83 -15.89 9.87 10.45
CA VAL A 83 -17.19 9.24 10.72
C VAL A 83 -18.25 9.64 9.69
N ASP A 84 -18.35 10.92 9.35
CA ASP A 84 -19.33 11.46 8.40
C ASP A 84 -18.66 11.84 7.06
N SER A 85 -17.75 11.02 6.61
CA SER A 85 -16.99 11.31 5.39
C SER A 85 -17.82 11.08 4.12
N TRP A 86 -17.76 12.06 3.22
CA TRP A 86 -18.24 11.94 1.86
C TRP A 86 -17.28 11.15 0.94
N ILE A 87 -16.11 10.75 1.47
CA ILE A 87 -15.17 9.83 0.85
C ILE A 87 -15.07 8.59 1.73
N LYS A 88 -15.19 7.43 1.11
CA LYS A 88 -15.05 6.13 1.79
C LYS A 88 -13.92 5.36 1.16
N LEU A 89 -13.02 4.85 1.98
CA LEU A 89 -12.04 3.88 1.53
C LEU A 89 -12.76 2.55 1.26
N VAL A 90 -12.63 2.04 0.02
CA VAL A 90 -13.20 0.76 -0.37
C VAL A 90 -12.17 -0.34 -0.13
N LYS A 91 -10.95 -0.14 -0.62
CA LYS A 91 -9.82 -1.04 -0.37
C LYS A 91 -8.49 -0.42 -0.76
N VAL A 92 -7.43 -0.93 -0.17
CA VAL A 92 -6.07 -0.78 -0.64
C VAL A 92 -5.79 -1.85 -1.70
N ILE A 93 -5.11 -1.48 -2.77
CA ILE A 93 -4.73 -2.38 -3.86
C ILE A 93 -3.20 -2.46 -3.85
N ASN A 94 -2.66 -3.62 -3.55
CA ASN A 94 -1.24 -3.92 -3.68
C ASN A 94 -1.06 -4.97 -4.79
N GLU A 95 0.00 -4.88 -5.58
CA GLU A 95 0.27 -5.80 -6.69
C GLU A 95 0.32 -7.27 -6.23
N TYR A 96 0.75 -7.50 -4.99
CA TYR A 96 0.90 -8.83 -4.41
C TYR A 96 -0.43 -9.49 -4.02
N ASP A 97 -1.50 -8.72 -3.87
CA ASP A 97 -2.80 -9.22 -3.41
C ASP A 97 -3.63 -9.82 -4.55
N ASP A 98 -3.37 -9.42 -5.79
CA ASP A 98 -4.05 -9.95 -6.98
C ASP A 98 -3.10 -10.06 -8.18
N PRO A 99 -2.36 -11.17 -8.30
CA PRO A 99 -1.41 -11.38 -9.39
C PRO A 99 -2.09 -11.46 -10.78
N THR A 100 -3.41 -11.56 -10.84
CA THR A 100 -4.17 -11.60 -12.11
C THR A 100 -4.59 -10.21 -12.58
N ARG A 101 -4.57 -9.22 -11.72
CA ARG A 101 -4.75 -7.81 -12.07
C ARG A 101 -3.40 -7.21 -12.43
N ALA A 102 -3.07 -7.26 -13.70
CA ALA A 102 -2.03 -6.40 -14.25
C ALA A 102 -2.47 -4.93 -14.05
N LEU A 103 -2.07 -4.34 -12.94
CA LEU A 103 -2.05 -2.89 -12.76
C LEU A 103 -0.93 -2.39 -13.66
N ALA A 104 -1.22 -2.26 -14.96
CA ALA A 104 -0.23 -2.17 -16.03
C ALA A 104 0.68 -0.92 -15.95
N LYS A 105 0.55 -0.08 -14.93
CA LYS A 105 1.30 1.18 -14.82
C LYS A 105 1.69 1.60 -13.40
N TRP A 106 1.27 0.90 -12.34
CA TRP A 106 1.50 1.31 -10.96
C TRP A 106 1.50 0.10 -10.02
N ASP A 107 2.36 0.17 -9.00
CA ASP A 107 2.62 -0.95 -8.08
C ASP A 107 1.52 -1.10 -7.03
N SER A 108 0.83 -0.02 -6.71
CA SER A 108 -0.22 0.03 -5.70
C SER A 108 -1.28 1.06 -6.06
N GLY A 109 -2.37 1.06 -5.33
CA GLY A 109 -3.43 2.05 -5.47
C GLY A 109 -4.41 2.02 -4.32
N ILE A 110 -5.21 3.04 -4.23
CA ILE A 110 -6.33 3.13 -3.30
C ILE A 110 -7.63 3.26 -4.08
N SER A 111 -8.60 2.43 -3.72
CA SER A 111 -9.95 2.48 -4.27
C SER A 111 -10.86 3.18 -3.27
N LEU A 112 -11.50 4.22 -3.74
CA LEU A 112 -12.38 5.10 -2.96
C LEU A 112 -13.76 5.15 -3.60
N TYR A 113 -14.76 5.42 -2.78
CA TYR A 113 -16.05 5.86 -3.23
C TYR A 113 -16.29 7.30 -2.78
N VAL A 114 -16.64 8.17 -3.71
CA VAL A 114 -16.89 9.59 -3.49
C VAL A 114 -18.39 9.86 -3.63
N GLU A 115 -19.02 10.34 -2.57
CA GLU A 115 -20.46 10.66 -2.58
C GLU A 115 -20.75 11.89 -3.46
N PRO A 116 -21.93 11.97 -4.11
CA PRO A 116 -22.32 13.15 -4.88
C PRO A 116 -22.27 14.42 -4.02
N ASN A 117 -21.73 15.50 -4.58
CA ASN A 117 -21.72 16.80 -3.90
C ASN A 117 -23.00 17.57 -4.23
N THR A 118 -23.90 17.65 -3.28
CA THR A 118 -25.17 18.39 -3.38
C THR A 118 -25.15 19.70 -2.58
N THR A 119 -24.00 20.10 -2.04
CA THR A 119 -23.92 21.26 -1.14
C THR A 119 -23.89 22.59 -1.87
N GLY A 120 -23.63 22.60 -3.20
CA GLY A 120 -23.45 23.82 -3.97
C GLY A 120 -22.09 24.51 -3.75
N TYR A 121 -21.20 23.89 -2.97
CA TYR A 121 -19.83 24.38 -2.70
C TYR A 121 -18.81 23.30 -2.99
N GLU A 122 -17.64 23.73 -3.43
CA GLU A 122 -16.48 22.86 -3.54
C GLU A 122 -16.08 22.35 -2.15
N ARG A 123 -15.65 21.09 -2.09
CA ARG A 123 -15.16 20.48 -0.86
C ARG A 123 -13.87 19.71 -1.08
N THR A 124 -13.03 19.68 -0.07
CA THR A 124 -11.70 19.07 -0.13
C THR A 124 -11.51 18.01 0.94
N ALA A 125 -10.64 17.07 0.64
CA ALA A 125 -10.13 16.09 1.60
C ALA A 125 -8.62 15.88 1.36
N THR A 126 -7.89 15.59 2.40
CA THR A 126 -6.50 15.14 2.30
C THR A 126 -6.47 13.65 2.54
N ILE A 127 -5.82 12.94 1.64
CA ILE A 127 -5.63 11.50 1.72
C ILE A 127 -4.14 11.26 1.93
N MET A 128 -3.78 10.60 3.01
CA MET A 128 -2.42 10.18 3.31
C MET A 128 -2.32 8.67 3.14
N VAL A 129 -1.27 8.22 2.50
CA VAL A 129 -0.88 6.82 2.40
C VAL A 129 0.43 6.61 3.14
N GLN A 130 0.59 5.45 3.75
CA GLN A 130 1.78 5.09 4.49
C GLN A 130 2.30 3.73 4.02
N SER A 131 3.62 3.65 3.87
CA SER A 131 4.38 2.43 3.66
C SER A 131 5.51 2.39 4.69
N PHE A 132 5.33 1.60 5.74
CA PHE A 132 6.27 1.53 6.86
C PHE A 132 6.49 2.92 7.50
N GLN A 133 7.64 3.55 7.24
CA GLN A 133 7.98 4.90 7.73
C GLN A 133 7.85 5.99 6.65
N ALA A 134 7.64 5.58 5.40
CA ALA A 134 7.37 6.50 4.31
C ALA A 134 5.89 6.89 4.31
N LEU A 135 5.61 8.14 4.03
CA LEU A 135 4.26 8.65 3.88
C LEU A 135 4.21 9.71 2.78
N ASP A 136 3.07 9.79 2.11
CA ASP A 136 2.78 10.85 1.15
C ASP A 136 1.30 11.23 1.20
N THR A 137 0.96 12.39 0.69
CA THR A 137 -0.38 12.96 0.74
C THR A 137 -0.83 13.52 -0.59
N ILE A 138 -2.12 13.37 -0.88
CA ILE A 138 -2.79 14.01 -2.01
C ILE A 138 -4.01 14.80 -1.53
N VAL A 139 -4.24 15.97 -2.13
CA VAL A 139 -5.46 16.75 -1.88
C VAL A 139 -6.50 16.41 -2.95
N LEU A 140 -7.63 15.88 -2.53
CA LEU A 140 -8.77 15.62 -3.39
C LEU A 140 -9.76 16.77 -3.25
N THR A 141 -10.09 17.39 -4.38
CA THR A 141 -11.10 18.46 -4.48
C THR A 141 -12.30 17.95 -5.26
N GLN A 142 -13.50 18.06 -4.69
CA GLN A 142 -14.73 17.77 -5.42
C GLN A 142 -15.45 19.05 -5.79
N SER A 143 -15.75 19.19 -7.08
CA SER A 143 -16.45 20.34 -7.62
C SER A 143 -17.83 20.53 -6.99
N ALA A 144 -18.29 21.78 -6.95
CA ALA A 144 -19.68 22.10 -6.67
C ALA A 144 -20.59 21.66 -7.83
N LYS A 145 -21.86 21.38 -7.52
CA LYS A 145 -22.89 21.10 -8.51
C LYS A 145 -23.54 22.41 -8.96
#